data_3ad573a83f3d4a5769675b3f972b6830
#
_entry.id   3ad573a83f3d4a5769675b3f972b6830
#
_cell.length_a   1.000
_cell.length_b   1.000
_cell.length_c   1.000
_cell.angle_alpha   90.00
_cell.angle_beta   90.00
_cell.angle_gamma   90.00
#
_symmetry.space_group_name_H-M   'P 1'
#
loop_
_entity.id
_entity.type
_entity.pdbx_description
1 polymer ?
#
loop_
_entity_poly.entity_id
_entity_poly.type
_entity_poly.pdbx_seq_one_letter_code
_entity_poly.pdbx_strand_id
1 'polypeptide(L)'
;MQWRCHRRLVFALLLALILASPLPVWAEAEAPLITVVRSASCECCRQWERHLEAAGFRINDQISDSIDPTQAFCHTASVAGYGIDGHVPAASVQRLLAERPDIQGLAVPGMPIGSPGMEMEGIDPDPFVVMAIDHDGTTQVVERY
;
A
#
# COMPACT_ATOMS: atom_id res chain seq x y z
N MET A 1 2.29 4.73 -67.39
CA MET A 1 3.53 4.55 -66.56
C MET A 1 3.54 5.39 -65.27
N GLN A 2 2.65 6.39 -65.11
CA GLN A 2 2.60 7.29 -63.95
C GLN A 2 1.87 6.72 -62.71
N TRP A 3 1.01 5.75 -62.87
CA TRP A 3 0.18 5.22 -61.75
C TRP A 3 0.95 4.37 -60.73
N ARG A 4 2.08 3.77 -61.15
CA ARG A 4 2.92 2.95 -60.26
C ARG A 4 3.81 3.80 -59.34
N CYS A 5 4.13 5.03 -59.72
CA CYS A 5 4.97 5.93 -58.94
C CYS A 5 4.21 6.53 -57.75
N HIS A 6 2.93 6.92 -57.94
CA HIS A 6 2.08 7.48 -56.89
C HIS A 6 1.75 6.50 -55.75
N ARG A 7 1.55 5.21 -56.10
CA ARG A 7 1.27 4.18 -55.08
C ARG A 7 2.47 3.93 -54.15
N ARG A 8 3.71 3.99 -54.70
CA ARG A 8 4.94 3.81 -53.90
C ARG A 8 5.21 4.99 -52.98
N LEU A 9 4.91 6.22 -53.44
CA LEU A 9 5.08 7.42 -52.63
C LEU A 9 4.05 7.47 -51.48
N VAL A 10 2.80 7.10 -51.74
CA VAL A 10 1.76 7.06 -50.68
C VAL A 10 2.07 5.98 -49.64
N PHE A 11 2.56 4.79 -50.04
CA PHE A 11 2.97 3.77 -49.08
C PHE A 11 4.20 4.18 -48.28
N ALA A 12 5.18 4.88 -48.86
CA ALA A 12 6.33 5.36 -48.13
C ALA A 12 5.98 6.46 -47.11
N LEU A 13 5.04 7.36 -47.45
CA LEU A 13 4.54 8.38 -46.53
C LEU A 13 3.72 7.80 -45.38
N LEU A 14 2.89 6.80 -45.63
CA LEU A 14 2.12 6.12 -44.59
C LEU A 14 3.04 5.33 -43.63
N LEU A 15 4.07 4.69 -44.13
CA LEU A 15 5.06 3.97 -43.33
C LEU A 15 5.89 4.94 -42.46
N ALA A 16 6.22 6.11 -42.94
CA ALA A 16 6.95 7.14 -42.21
C ALA A 16 6.10 7.73 -41.07
N LEU A 17 4.76 7.86 -41.25
CA LEU A 17 3.84 8.34 -40.20
C LEU A 17 3.71 7.34 -39.03
N ILE A 18 3.77 6.05 -39.31
CA ILE A 18 3.70 5.00 -38.26
C ILE A 18 4.98 5.00 -37.41
N LEU A 19 6.14 5.29 -38.01
CA LEU A 19 7.43 5.32 -37.31
C LEU A 19 7.63 6.60 -36.46
N ALA A 20 6.82 7.63 -36.69
CA ALA A 20 6.85 8.89 -35.93
C ALA A 20 5.88 8.93 -34.75
N SER A 21 5.16 7.82 -34.48
CA SER A 21 4.28 7.74 -33.31
C SER A 21 5.14 7.80 -32.04
N PRO A 22 4.92 8.76 -31.12
CA PRO A 22 5.63 8.76 -29.85
C PRO A 22 5.27 7.46 -29.12
N LEU A 23 6.31 6.76 -28.65
CA LEU A 23 6.11 5.60 -27.79
C LEU A 23 5.27 6.03 -26.57
N PRO A 24 4.29 5.24 -26.15
CA PRO A 24 3.55 5.55 -24.93
C PRO A 24 4.56 5.62 -23.77
N VAL A 25 4.72 6.80 -23.19
CA VAL A 25 5.42 6.97 -21.91
C VAL A 25 4.50 6.36 -20.87
N TRP A 26 4.82 5.16 -20.43
CA TRP A 26 4.19 4.55 -19.26
C TRP A 26 4.59 5.41 -18.08
N ALA A 27 3.68 6.24 -17.59
CA ALA A 27 3.87 6.92 -16.32
C ALA A 27 3.99 5.82 -15.25
N GLU A 28 5.18 5.64 -14.71
CA GLU A 28 5.41 4.76 -13.58
C GLU A 28 4.54 5.30 -12.43
N ALA A 29 3.55 4.51 -12.00
CA ALA A 29 2.66 4.94 -10.93
C ALA A 29 3.52 5.13 -9.67
N GLU A 30 3.45 6.33 -9.10
CA GLU A 30 4.20 6.64 -7.89
C GLU A 30 3.78 5.68 -6.76
N ALA A 31 4.77 5.12 -6.04
CA ALA A 31 4.51 4.21 -4.94
C ALA A 31 3.58 4.86 -3.89
N PRO A 32 2.57 4.15 -3.38
CA PRO A 32 1.62 4.71 -2.42
C PRO A 32 2.34 5.22 -1.17
N LEU A 33 1.99 6.42 -0.71
CA LEU A 33 2.53 7.03 0.49
C LEU A 33 1.66 6.68 1.69
N ILE A 34 2.25 6.07 2.72
CA ILE A 34 1.64 5.83 4.02
C ILE A 34 2.20 6.86 5.01
N THR A 35 1.34 7.61 5.66
CA THR A 35 1.71 8.47 6.78
C THR A 35 1.51 7.70 8.06
N VAL A 36 2.56 7.53 8.86
CA VAL A 36 2.56 6.82 10.15
C VAL A 36 2.78 7.84 11.25
N VAL A 37 1.97 7.79 12.30
CA VAL A 37 2.15 8.57 13.52
C VAL A 37 2.41 7.61 14.66
N ARG A 38 3.58 7.70 15.29
CA ARG A 38 4.02 6.79 16.36
C ARG A 38 4.84 7.49 17.43
N SER A 39 5.05 6.81 18.55
CA SER A 39 5.99 7.29 19.56
C SER A 39 7.44 7.07 19.12
N ALA A 40 8.36 7.92 19.58
CA ALA A 40 9.79 7.80 19.26
C ALA A 40 10.40 6.46 19.73
N SER A 41 9.87 5.86 20.78
CA SER A 41 10.37 4.61 21.38
C SER A 41 9.73 3.35 20.79
N CYS A 42 8.78 3.45 19.85
CA CYS A 42 8.11 2.30 19.29
C CYS A 42 9.00 1.57 18.27
N GLU A 43 9.76 0.57 18.73
CA GLU A 43 10.63 -0.22 17.85
C GLU A 43 9.83 -1.14 16.92
N CYS A 44 8.79 -1.80 17.41
CA CYS A 44 7.93 -2.65 16.59
C CYS A 44 7.24 -1.87 15.46
N CYS A 45 6.88 -0.60 15.71
CA CYS A 45 6.33 0.26 14.65
C CYS A 45 7.34 0.47 13.52
N ARG A 46 8.61 0.77 13.86
CA ARG A 46 9.68 0.90 12.85
C ARG A 46 9.94 -0.41 12.08
N GLN A 47 9.76 -1.54 12.73
CA GLN A 47 9.87 -2.82 12.04
C GLN A 47 8.71 -3.03 11.09
N TRP A 48 7.48 -2.70 11.50
CA TRP A 48 6.32 -2.73 10.64
C TRP A 48 6.48 -1.80 9.41
N GLU A 49 7.00 -0.59 9.60
CA GLU A 49 7.31 0.32 8.49
C GLU A 49 8.25 -0.32 7.47
N ARG A 50 9.30 -1.02 7.93
CA ARG A 50 10.23 -1.75 7.03
C ARG A 50 9.52 -2.85 6.20
N HIS A 51 8.52 -3.53 6.77
CA HIS A 51 7.70 -4.48 6.01
C HIS A 51 6.91 -3.78 4.89
N LEU A 52 6.37 -2.61 5.17
CA LEU A 52 5.67 -1.81 4.16
C LEU A 52 6.62 -1.30 3.08
N GLU A 53 7.79 -0.78 3.45
CA GLU A 53 8.80 -0.33 2.50
C GLU A 53 9.28 -1.47 1.59
N ALA A 54 9.53 -2.65 2.17
CA ALA A 54 9.89 -3.85 1.41
C ALA A 54 8.79 -4.30 0.43
N ALA A 55 7.53 -3.98 0.71
CA ALA A 55 6.38 -4.23 -0.15
C ALA A 55 6.12 -3.12 -1.19
N GLY A 56 6.97 -2.08 -1.24
CA GLY A 56 6.92 -1.02 -2.24
C GLY A 56 6.12 0.23 -1.83
N PHE A 57 5.80 0.40 -0.56
CA PHE A 57 5.23 1.64 -0.05
C PHE A 57 6.31 2.67 0.27
N ARG A 58 5.95 3.95 0.17
CA ARG A 58 6.74 5.05 0.74
C ARG A 58 6.19 5.39 2.12
N ILE A 59 7.08 5.66 3.07
CA ILE A 59 6.69 5.97 4.44
C ILE A 59 6.97 7.44 4.74
N ASN A 60 6.00 8.11 5.34
CA ASN A 60 6.12 9.42 5.99
C ASN A 60 5.99 9.19 7.50
N ASP A 61 7.12 8.91 8.16
CA ASP A 61 7.18 8.65 9.60
C ASP A 61 7.11 9.95 10.39
N GLN A 62 6.10 10.08 11.25
CA GLN A 62 5.87 11.23 12.12
C GLN A 62 5.92 10.79 13.57
N ILE A 63 6.85 11.41 14.31
CA ILE A 63 6.97 11.18 15.75
C ILE A 63 5.98 12.10 16.48
N SER A 64 5.21 11.53 17.40
CA SER A 64 4.29 12.26 18.25
C SER A 64 4.38 11.79 19.70
N ASP A 65 4.53 12.74 20.61
CA ASP A 65 4.48 12.50 22.05
C ASP A 65 3.02 12.37 22.56
N SER A 66 2.04 12.63 21.69
CA SER A 66 0.61 12.60 22.02
C SER A 66 -0.06 11.24 21.80
N ILE A 67 0.71 10.21 21.42
CA ILE A 67 0.16 8.86 21.35
C ILE A 67 -0.01 8.34 22.76
N ASP A 68 -1.28 8.12 23.14
CA ASP A 68 -1.63 7.54 24.42
C ASP A 68 -1.21 6.07 24.47
N PRO A 69 -0.24 5.70 25.34
CA PRO A 69 0.22 4.32 25.44
C PRO A 69 -0.88 3.34 25.94
N THR A 70 -2.01 3.86 26.41
CA THR A 70 -3.18 3.06 26.81
C THR A 70 -4.12 2.72 25.65
N GLN A 71 -3.90 3.31 24.46
CA GLN A 71 -4.66 2.95 23.27
C GLN A 71 -4.32 1.54 22.81
N ALA A 72 -5.28 0.88 22.17
CA ALA A 72 -5.14 -0.50 21.68
C ALA A 72 -4.04 -0.67 20.62
N PHE A 73 -3.52 0.45 20.09
CA PHE A 73 -2.52 0.48 19.02
C PHE A 73 -1.36 1.38 19.39
N CYS A 74 -0.13 0.93 19.16
CA CYS A 74 1.08 1.71 19.45
C CYS A 74 1.39 2.77 18.37
N HIS A 75 0.67 2.77 17.27
CA HIS A 75 0.72 3.76 16.18
C HIS A 75 -0.62 3.79 15.46
N THR A 76 -0.84 4.83 14.70
CA THR A 76 -1.88 4.92 13.68
C THR A 76 -1.27 5.33 12.35
N ALA A 77 -1.86 4.89 11.26
CA ALA A 77 -1.38 5.27 9.95
C ALA A 77 -2.55 5.58 9.00
N SER A 78 -2.23 6.25 7.90
CA SER A 78 -3.21 6.54 6.86
C SER A 78 -2.63 6.38 5.46
N VAL A 79 -3.43 5.88 4.53
CA VAL A 79 -3.07 5.72 3.12
C VAL A 79 -4.30 5.90 2.25
N ALA A 80 -4.23 6.79 1.26
CA ALA A 80 -5.30 7.04 0.29
C ALA A 80 -6.71 7.25 0.93
N GLY A 81 -6.76 7.84 2.13
CA GLY A 81 -8.00 8.11 2.88
C GLY A 81 -8.43 7.00 3.84
N TYR A 82 -7.78 5.84 3.84
CA TYR A 82 -8.03 4.76 4.78
C TYR A 82 -7.16 4.90 6.04
N GLY A 83 -7.72 4.57 7.20
CA GLY A 83 -6.99 4.36 8.44
C GLY A 83 -6.36 2.96 8.50
N ILE A 84 -5.16 2.86 9.05
CA ILE A 84 -4.47 1.58 9.27
C ILE A 84 -4.00 1.57 10.71
N ASP A 85 -4.60 0.71 11.53
CA ASP A 85 -4.33 0.63 12.95
C ASP A 85 -3.65 -0.68 13.33
N GLY A 86 -2.55 -0.58 14.05
CA GLY A 86 -1.72 -1.73 14.43
C GLY A 86 -0.97 -2.34 13.24
N HIS A 87 -0.46 -3.55 13.43
CA HIS A 87 0.50 -4.19 12.53
C HIS A 87 -0.18 -4.93 11.36
N VAL A 88 -0.97 -4.19 10.57
CA VAL A 88 -1.66 -4.74 9.39
C VAL A 88 -0.63 -5.18 8.34
N PRO A 89 -0.71 -6.42 7.82
CA PRO A 89 0.20 -6.92 6.80
C PRO A 89 0.16 -6.07 5.52
N ALA A 90 1.31 -5.86 4.90
CA ALA A 90 1.43 -5.09 3.66
C ALA A 90 0.52 -5.62 2.53
N ALA A 91 0.35 -6.95 2.44
CA ALA A 91 -0.55 -7.58 1.48
C ALA A 91 -2.02 -7.17 1.68
N SER A 92 -2.46 -7.03 2.94
CA SER A 92 -3.80 -6.54 3.27
C SER A 92 -3.98 -5.08 2.86
N VAL A 93 -2.96 -4.24 3.10
CA VAL A 93 -2.96 -2.83 2.66
C VAL A 93 -2.98 -2.73 1.12
N GLN A 94 -2.19 -3.55 0.43
CA GLN A 94 -2.21 -3.60 -1.04
C GLN A 94 -3.59 -3.99 -1.59
N ARG A 95 -4.24 -5.00 -0.98
CA ARG A 95 -5.60 -5.43 -1.34
C ARG A 95 -6.60 -4.32 -1.10
N LEU A 96 -6.56 -3.65 0.05
CA LEU A 96 -7.40 -2.49 0.37
C LEU A 96 -7.33 -1.41 -0.72
N LEU A 97 -6.11 -1.08 -1.17
CA LEU A 97 -5.90 -0.07 -2.21
C LEU A 97 -6.37 -0.52 -3.61
N ALA A 98 -6.31 -1.82 -3.89
CA ALA A 98 -6.76 -2.39 -5.15
C ALA A 98 -8.29 -2.48 -5.23
N GLU A 99 -8.94 -2.96 -4.17
CA GLU A 99 -10.38 -3.19 -4.12
C GLU A 99 -11.19 -1.93 -3.79
N ARG A 100 -10.59 -1.00 -3.05
CA ARG A 100 -11.22 0.27 -2.64
C ARG A 100 -12.61 0.12 -2.01
N PRO A 101 -12.78 -0.74 -1.01
CA PRO A 101 -14.07 -0.91 -0.35
C PRO A 101 -14.49 0.38 0.38
N ASP A 102 -15.81 0.54 0.56
CA ASP A 102 -16.39 1.67 1.29
C ASP A 102 -16.35 1.41 2.82
N ILE A 103 -15.14 1.53 3.39
CA ILE A 103 -14.86 1.34 4.82
C ILE A 103 -13.95 2.45 5.33
N GLN A 104 -13.87 2.63 6.63
CA GLN A 104 -12.96 3.59 7.24
C GLN A 104 -11.50 3.12 7.18
N GLY A 105 -11.22 1.81 7.33
CA GLY A 105 -9.86 1.29 7.33
C GLY A 105 -9.73 -0.16 7.77
N LEU A 106 -8.50 -0.57 8.07
CA LEU A 106 -8.15 -1.90 8.57
C LEU A 106 -7.46 -1.80 9.93
N ALA A 107 -7.62 -2.84 10.75
CA ALA A 107 -6.93 -2.96 12.03
C ALA A 107 -6.44 -4.38 12.30
N VAL A 108 -5.29 -4.49 13.00
CA VAL A 108 -4.86 -5.70 13.70
C VAL A 108 -4.90 -5.40 15.19
N PRO A 109 -5.88 -5.93 15.94
CA PRO A 109 -6.01 -5.68 17.37
C PRO A 109 -4.85 -6.28 18.18
N GLY A 110 -4.40 -5.54 19.16
CA GLY A 110 -3.28 -5.97 20.00
C GLY A 110 -1.94 -5.89 19.24
N MET A 111 -0.99 -6.67 19.71
CA MET A 111 0.34 -6.83 19.10
C MET A 111 0.68 -8.32 19.08
N PRO A 112 -0.02 -9.14 18.27
CA PRO A 112 0.18 -10.58 18.26
C PRO A 112 1.60 -10.92 17.79
N ILE A 113 2.25 -11.85 18.50
CA ILE A 113 3.57 -12.35 18.12
C ILE A 113 3.49 -12.93 16.70
N GLY A 114 4.44 -12.56 15.84
CA GLY A 114 4.46 -13.01 14.44
C GLY A 114 3.68 -12.11 13.48
N SER A 115 2.91 -11.10 13.95
CA SER A 115 2.45 -10.05 13.06
C SER A 115 3.64 -9.19 12.58
N PRO A 116 3.53 -8.50 11.42
CA PRO A 116 4.66 -7.76 10.87
C PRO A 116 5.28 -6.76 11.87
N GLY A 117 6.57 -6.93 12.17
CA GLY A 117 7.28 -6.13 13.17
C GLY A 117 7.20 -6.66 14.61
N MET A 118 6.48 -7.78 14.83
CA MET A 118 6.37 -8.48 16.10
C MET A 118 6.93 -9.91 16.03
N GLU A 119 7.73 -10.19 15.01
CA GLU A 119 8.41 -11.48 14.87
C GLU A 119 9.46 -11.65 15.96
N MET A 120 9.49 -12.82 16.58
CA MET A 120 10.44 -13.17 17.61
C MET A 120 11.16 -14.48 17.24
N GLU A 121 12.50 -14.45 17.23
CA GLU A 121 13.29 -15.62 16.89
C GLU A 121 13.04 -16.77 17.89
N GLY A 122 12.73 -17.96 17.34
CA GLY A 122 12.50 -19.18 18.14
C GLY A 122 11.14 -19.25 18.83
N ILE A 123 10.22 -18.33 18.55
CA ILE A 123 8.85 -18.35 19.06
C ILE A 123 7.88 -18.52 17.89
N ASP A 124 6.96 -19.49 18.03
CA ASP A 124 5.91 -19.69 17.04
C ASP A 124 4.96 -18.48 17.00
N PRO A 125 4.49 -18.07 15.82
CA PRO A 125 3.55 -16.95 15.69
C PRO A 125 2.19 -17.29 16.30
N ASP A 126 1.57 -16.29 16.93
CA ASP A 126 0.17 -16.37 17.35
C ASP A 126 -0.76 -16.21 16.15
N PRO A 127 -1.90 -16.92 16.11
CA PRO A 127 -2.94 -16.63 15.14
C PRO A 127 -3.49 -15.20 15.35
N PHE A 128 -3.64 -14.43 14.26
CA PHE A 128 -4.24 -13.12 14.36
C PHE A 128 -5.22 -12.84 13.21
N VAL A 129 -5.96 -11.77 13.33
CA VAL A 129 -6.97 -11.35 12.34
C VAL A 129 -6.71 -9.95 11.88
N VAL A 130 -7.08 -9.67 10.62
CA VAL A 130 -7.28 -8.32 10.11
C VAL A 130 -8.77 -8.04 10.15
N MET A 131 -9.13 -6.88 10.69
CA MET A 131 -10.50 -6.41 10.79
C MET A 131 -10.69 -5.21 9.87
N ALA A 132 -11.80 -5.18 9.14
CA ALA A 132 -12.30 -3.95 8.52
C ALA A 132 -13.02 -3.12 9.58
N ILE A 133 -12.88 -1.80 9.50
CA ILE A 133 -13.58 -0.82 10.35
C ILE A 133 -14.53 -0.06 9.44
N ASP A 134 -15.82 -0.17 9.68
CA ASP A 134 -16.86 0.57 8.97
C ASP A 134 -16.95 2.02 9.43
N HIS A 135 -17.62 2.88 8.67
CA HIS A 135 -17.78 4.31 8.99
C HIS A 135 -18.58 4.58 10.27
N ASP A 136 -19.35 3.63 10.75
CA ASP A 136 -20.07 3.71 12.03
C ASP A 136 -19.25 3.16 13.22
N GLY A 137 -17.99 2.72 12.96
CA GLY A 137 -17.10 2.14 13.95
C GLY A 137 -17.33 0.66 14.22
N THR A 138 -18.25 0.00 13.53
CA THR A 138 -18.38 -1.46 13.62
C THR A 138 -17.19 -2.15 12.97
N THR A 139 -16.86 -3.36 13.44
CA THR A 139 -15.69 -4.09 12.95
C THR A 139 -16.07 -5.49 12.47
N GLN A 140 -15.44 -5.93 11.39
CA GLN A 140 -15.64 -7.26 10.82
C GLN A 140 -14.30 -7.91 10.50
N VAL A 141 -14.13 -9.20 10.85
CA VAL A 141 -12.94 -9.97 10.45
C VAL A 141 -12.95 -10.21 8.95
N VAL A 142 -11.91 -9.74 8.26
CA VAL A 142 -11.77 -9.89 6.80
C VAL A 142 -10.64 -10.86 6.41
N GLU A 143 -9.64 -11.03 7.25
CA GLU A 143 -8.53 -11.98 7.00
C GLU A 143 -8.10 -12.66 8.30
N ARG A 144 -7.49 -13.86 8.16
CA ARG A 144 -6.92 -14.64 9.27
C ARG A 144 -5.52 -15.12 8.88
N TYR A 145 -4.60 -15.00 9.79
CA TYR A 145 -3.19 -15.37 9.67
C TYR A 145 -2.80 -16.38 10.71
#